data_a154a8d79b877cc509b9c16796c55344
#
_entry.id   a154a8d79b877cc509b9c16796c55344
#
_cell.length_a   1.000
_cell.length_b   1.000
_cell.length_c   1.000
_cell.angle_alpha   90.00
_cell.angle_beta   90.00
_cell.angle_gamma   90.00
#
_symmetry.space_group_name_H-M   'P 1'
#
loop_
_entity.id
_entity.type
_entity.pdbx_description
1 polymer ?
#
loop_
_entity_poly.entity_id
_entity_poly.type
_entity_poly.pdbx_seq_one_letter_code
_entity_poly.pdbx_strand_id
1 'polypeptide(L)'
;MKTKTLVVAAWVAAMLTGCASSPGSPPAHDAPASPASAPAAQSACADVGGTIGLDQSCHLDSENARYTLDFRFPVDYPDQQALADLVTMRRDGFIDWVGDMPPNSIPCALHMIGEAFHSGTPASGTQSVVFTIGTDGGVHPVTTYKVLNYDLSKHVPITFETLFQPGTLPLEVLNPIVQRELDKRGATGSLSLDDLGANAYQNFAITDDAVIFYFNQDGLLAHESGPLEVEVPRTELATLLA
;
A
#
# COMPACT_ATOMS: atom_id res chain seq x y z
N MET A 1 2.39 -39.44 -44.24
CA MET A 1 3.39 -39.99 -45.21
C MET A 1 4.66 -39.15 -45.11
N LYS A 2 5.84 -39.89 -45.03
CA LYS A 2 7.25 -39.42 -45.11
C LYS A 2 7.75 -38.75 -43.80
N THR A 3 8.37 -39.42 -42.89
CA THR A 3 9.58 -40.28 -42.69
C THR A 3 10.92 -39.51 -42.79
N LYS A 4 11.65 -39.61 -41.65
CA LYS A 4 13.12 -39.80 -41.44
C LYS A 4 14.01 -38.59 -41.65
N THR A 5 15.05 -38.29 -40.85
CA THR A 5 16.16 -39.17 -40.50
C THR A 5 16.95 -38.59 -39.29
N LEU A 6 17.40 -39.49 -38.41
CA LEU A 6 18.46 -39.32 -37.40
C LEU A 6 19.84 -39.18 -38.07
N VAL A 7 20.75 -38.40 -37.45
CA VAL A 7 22.19 -38.61 -37.56
C VAL A 7 22.83 -38.53 -36.19
N VAL A 8 23.43 -39.63 -35.78
CA VAL A 8 24.31 -39.86 -34.63
C VAL A 8 25.75 -39.71 -35.15
N ALA A 9 26.59 -38.99 -34.46
CA ALA A 9 28.03 -39.13 -34.62
C ALA A 9 28.72 -39.03 -33.25
N ALA A 10 29.28 -40.15 -32.83
CA ALA A 10 30.24 -40.30 -31.72
C ALA A 10 31.66 -40.22 -32.22
N TRP A 11 32.56 -39.59 -31.46
CA TRP A 11 34.04 -39.84 -31.51
C TRP A 11 34.61 -39.52 -30.12
N VAL A 12 34.98 -40.50 -29.37
CA VAL A 12 36.22 -41.14 -28.92
C VAL A 12 37.30 -40.24 -28.31
N ALA A 13 37.68 -40.70 -27.11
CA ALA A 13 38.62 -40.20 -26.12
C ALA A 13 40.07 -40.10 -26.57
N ALA A 14 40.85 -39.26 -25.88
CA ALA A 14 42.28 -39.45 -25.63
C ALA A 14 42.67 -38.94 -24.27
N MET A 15 43.11 -39.85 -23.39
CA MET A 15 43.82 -39.57 -22.14
C MET A 15 45.26 -39.17 -22.43
N LEU A 16 45.76 -38.16 -21.71
CA LEU A 16 47.20 -38.00 -21.45
C LEU A 16 47.40 -37.53 -20.01
N THR A 17 48.00 -38.40 -19.20
CA THR A 17 48.55 -38.16 -17.87
C THR A 17 49.77 -37.28 -17.93
N GLY A 18 49.82 -36.24 -17.10
CA GLY A 18 51.00 -35.45 -16.85
C GLY A 18 51.04 -34.94 -15.44
N CYS A 19 51.82 -35.56 -14.56
CA CYS A 19 52.21 -35.03 -13.24
C CYS A 19 53.20 -33.88 -13.43
N ALA A 20 52.89 -32.72 -12.80
CA ALA A 20 53.93 -31.74 -12.49
C ALA A 20 53.49 -30.90 -11.28
N SER A 21 54.41 -30.75 -10.40
CA SER A 21 54.53 -30.20 -9.06
C SER A 21 53.90 -28.81 -8.88
N SER A 22 53.25 -28.59 -7.73
CA SER A 22 52.83 -27.30 -7.23
C SER A 22 53.98 -26.37 -6.86
N PRO A 23 53.82 -25.07 -7.13
CA PRO A 23 54.25 -24.09 -6.16
C PRO A 23 53.13 -23.07 -5.80
N GLY A 24 52.99 -22.83 -4.50
CA GLY A 24 52.57 -21.55 -3.89
C GLY A 24 51.28 -20.93 -4.38
N SER A 25 50.19 -21.09 -3.59
CA SER A 25 48.99 -20.23 -3.68
C SER A 25 49.38 -18.78 -3.43
N PRO A 26 49.05 -17.83 -4.30
CA PRO A 26 49.05 -16.43 -3.92
C PRO A 26 47.88 -16.13 -2.96
N PRO A 27 48.00 -15.10 -2.10
CA PRO A 27 46.92 -14.72 -1.17
C PRO A 27 45.65 -14.37 -1.98
N ALA A 28 44.53 -14.86 -1.46
CA ALA A 28 43.19 -14.50 -1.98
C ALA A 28 43.04 -12.97 -1.93
N HIS A 29 42.99 -12.35 -3.10
CA HIS A 29 42.50 -11.00 -3.22
C HIS A 29 41.00 -11.06 -2.84
N ASP A 30 40.63 -10.36 -1.77
CA ASP A 30 39.24 -10.06 -1.47
C ASP A 30 38.61 -9.46 -2.72
N ALA A 31 37.73 -10.22 -3.36
CA ALA A 31 36.86 -9.68 -4.39
C ALA A 31 36.02 -8.57 -3.72
N PRO A 32 35.91 -7.39 -4.33
CA PRO A 32 35.03 -6.37 -3.78
C PRO A 32 33.64 -6.97 -3.65
N ALA A 33 33.06 -6.91 -2.45
CA ALA A 33 31.68 -7.32 -2.20
C ALA A 33 30.80 -6.63 -3.26
N SER A 34 30.03 -7.41 -4.00
CA SER A 34 29.00 -6.86 -4.88
C SER A 34 28.17 -5.87 -4.07
N PRO A 35 27.87 -4.69 -4.59
CA PRO A 35 27.01 -3.75 -3.90
C PRO A 35 25.71 -4.50 -3.58
N ALA A 36 25.34 -4.55 -2.29
CA ALA A 36 24.08 -5.08 -1.87
C ALA A 36 22.99 -4.37 -2.69
N SER A 37 22.15 -5.14 -3.36
CA SER A 37 21.01 -4.58 -4.09
C SER A 37 20.26 -3.64 -3.16
N ALA A 38 20.04 -2.40 -3.61
CA ALA A 38 19.25 -1.45 -2.86
C ALA A 38 17.91 -2.11 -2.46
N PRO A 39 17.45 -1.94 -1.21
CA PRO A 39 16.18 -2.54 -0.78
C PRO A 39 15.05 -2.14 -1.73
N ALA A 40 14.10 -3.05 -1.98
CA ALA A 40 12.93 -2.79 -2.85
C ALA A 40 12.15 -1.51 -2.45
N ALA A 41 12.22 -1.13 -1.17
CA ALA A 41 11.66 0.11 -0.63
C ALA A 41 12.14 1.41 -1.32
N GLN A 42 13.34 1.41 -1.89
CA GLN A 42 13.89 2.59 -2.57
C GLN A 42 13.34 2.75 -3.99
N SER A 43 12.81 1.69 -4.60
CA SER A 43 12.30 1.75 -5.96
C SER A 43 10.97 2.50 -6.05
N ALA A 44 9.98 2.20 -5.22
CA ALA A 44 8.67 2.86 -5.28
C ALA A 44 8.77 4.39 -5.13
N CYS A 45 9.61 4.89 -4.21
CA CYS A 45 9.80 6.32 -4.04
C CYS A 45 10.44 6.98 -5.28
N ALA A 46 11.45 6.32 -5.86
CA ALA A 46 12.10 6.79 -7.08
C ALA A 46 11.16 6.72 -8.30
N ASP A 47 10.35 5.64 -8.41
CA ASP A 47 9.40 5.42 -9.50
C ASP A 47 8.33 6.51 -9.57
N VAL A 48 7.92 7.04 -8.40
CA VAL A 48 6.96 8.16 -8.35
C VAL A 48 7.64 9.54 -8.44
N GLY A 49 8.98 9.60 -8.54
CA GLY A 49 9.74 10.85 -8.61
C GLY A 49 9.98 11.52 -7.26
N GLY A 50 9.85 10.77 -6.16
CA GLY A 50 10.11 11.24 -4.80
C GLY A 50 11.57 11.12 -4.37
N THR A 51 11.86 11.63 -3.18
CA THR A 51 13.15 11.53 -2.49
C THR A 51 12.94 10.99 -1.07
N ILE A 52 13.87 10.14 -0.60
CA ILE A 52 13.79 9.60 0.76
C ILE A 52 14.39 10.60 1.73
N GLY A 53 13.60 11.03 2.73
CA GLY A 53 14.02 11.92 3.78
C GLY A 53 14.80 11.23 4.91
N LEU A 54 15.31 12.02 5.85
CA LEU A 54 16.00 11.51 7.05
C LEU A 54 15.06 10.74 8.00
N ASP A 55 13.76 10.99 7.88
CA ASP A 55 12.68 10.33 8.61
C ASP A 55 12.29 8.95 8.03
N GLN A 56 13.04 8.47 7.03
CA GLN A 56 12.76 7.22 6.29
C GLN A 56 11.40 7.24 5.57
N SER A 57 10.88 8.43 5.25
CA SER A 57 9.68 8.60 4.43
C SER A 57 10.05 9.04 3.01
N CYS A 58 9.22 8.66 2.05
CA CYS A 58 9.27 9.22 0.71
C CYS A 58 8.59 10.59 0.71
N HIS A 59 9.26 11.58 0.16
CA HIS A 59 8.75 12.94 -0.02
C HIS A 59 8.66 13.24 -1.51
N LEU A 60 7.47 13.61 -1.97
CA LEU A 60 7.23 14.07 -3.32
C LEU A 60 6.53 15.43 -3.24
N ASP A 61 7.27 16.47 -3.60
CA ASP A 61 6.79 17.84 -3.62
C ASP A 61 6.82 18.38 -5.05
N SER A 62 5.74 19.03 -5.47
CA SER A 62 5.67 19.71 -6.77
C SER A 62 4.78 20.92 -6.66
N GLU A 63 5.22 22.06 -7.18
CA GLU A 63 4.45 23.30 -7.18
C GLU A 63 4.56 23.99 -8.55
N ASN A 64 3.45 24.52 -9.02
CA ASN A 64 3.38 25.39 -10.18
C ASN A 64 2.24 26.42 -10.01
N ALA A 65 1.99 27.24 -11.05
CA ALA A 65 0.96 28.29 -11.00
C ALA A 65 -0.49 27.75 -10.83
N ARG A 66 -0.72 26.45 -11.03
CA ARG A 66 -2.06 25.85 -11.02
C ARG A 66 -2.30 24.91 -9.85
N TYR A 67 -1.25 24.27 -9.33
CA TYR A 67 -1.39 23.33 -8.23
C TYR A 67 -0.14 23.16 -7.39
N THR A 68 -0.36 22.62 -6.19
CA THR A 68 0.67 22.11 -5.27
C THR A 68 0.40 20.63 -4.99
N LEU A 69 1.44 19.79 -5.02
CA LEU A 69 1.44 18.41 -4.52
C LEU A 69 2.34 18.34 -3.30
N ASP A 70 1.90 17.66 -2.25
CA ASP A 70 2.68 17.37 -1.05
C ASP A 70 2.36 15.94 -0.59
N PHE A 71 3.25 15.01 -0.90
CA PHE A 71 3.08 13.60 -0.54
C PHE A 71 4.18 13.17 0.41
N ARG A 72 3.79 12.44 1.45
CA ARG A 72 4.65 11.83 2.45
C ARG A 72 4.16 10.42 2.73
N PHE A 73 5.03 9.40 2.63
CA PHE A 73 4.63 8.03 2.94
C PHE A 73 5.84 7.18 3.35
N PRO A 74 5.62 6.14 4.20
CA PRO A 74 6.68 5.24 4.63
C PRO A 74 7.20 4.42 3.46
N VAL A 75 8.52 4.18 3.41
CA VAL A 75 9.17 3.46 2.31
C VAL A 75 9.29 1.96 2.54
N ASP A 76 8.95 1.47 3.71
CA ASP A 76 9.14 0.08 4.14
C ASP A 76 7.92 -0.82 3.92
N TYR A 77 6.87 -0.32 3.23
CA TYR A 77 5.70 -1.14 2.91
C TYR A 77 6.08 -2.29 1.95
N PRO A 78 5.70 -3.55 2.23
CA PRO A 78 6.21 -4.70 1.48
C PRO A 78 5.81 -4.74 0.01
N ASP A 79 4.58 -4.34 -0.32
CA ASP A 79 4.09 -4.30 -1.70
C ASP A 79 4.38 -2.91 -2.33
N GLN A 80 5.62 -2.75 -2.74
CA GLN A 80 6.12 -1.51 -3.34
C GLN A 80 5.39 -1.15 -4.64
N GLN A 81 4.94 -2.14 -5.40
CA GLN A 81 4.20 -1.89 -6.64
C GLN A 81 2.82 -1.29 -6.35
N ALA A 82 2.07 -1.89 -5.43
CA ALA A 82 0.76 -1.37 -5.03
C ALA A 82 0.87 0.06 -4.46
N LEU A 83 1.95 0.34 -3.71
CA LEU A 83 2.25 1.65 -3.17
C LEU A 83 2.50 2.68 -4.30
N ALA A 84 3.39 2.35 -5.23
CA ALA A 84 3.73 3.21 -6.37
C ALA A 84 2.51 3.44 -7.28
N ASP A 85 1.72 2.41 -7.57
CA ASP A 85 0.51 2.49 -8.38
C ASP A 85 -0.53 3.42 -7.75
N LEU A 86 -0.74 3.32 -6.43
CA LEU A 86 -1.67 4.19 -5.71
C LEU A 86 -1.23 5.66 -5.79
N VAL A 87 0.04 5.94 -5.49
CA VAL A 87 0.58 7.31 -5.52
C VAL A 87 0.50 7.90 -6.93
N THR A 88 0.92 7.13 -7.94
CA THR A 88 0.87 7.53 -9.36
C THR A 88 -0.56 7.83 -9.79
N MET A 89 -1.49 6.92 -9.51
CA MET A 89 -2.90 7.10 -9.86
C MET A 89 -3.50 8.38 -9.23
N ARG A 90 -3.17 8.65 -7.97
CA ARG A 90 -3.68 9.85 -7.27
C ARG A 90 -3.08 11.13 -7.80
N ARG A 91 -1.77 11.15 -8.03
CA ARG A 91 -1.06 12.28 -8.62
C ARG A 91 -1.60 12.60 -10.02
N ASP A 92 -1.60 11.60 -10.89
CA ASP A 92 -1.92 11.81 -12.30
C ASP A 92 -3.40 12.17 -12.46
N GLY A 93 -4.31 11.50 -11.76
CA GLY A 93 -5.74 11.84 -11.77
C GLY A 93 -6.02 13.25 -11.25
N PHE A 94 -5.26 13.75 -10.26
CA PHE A 94 -5.38 15.12 -9.80
C PHE A 94 -4.84 16.13 -10.84
N ILE A 95 -3.71 15.85 -11.46
CA ILE A 95 -3.12 16.71 -12.49
C ILE A 95 -4.07 16.82 -13.70
N ASP A 96 -4.67 15.70 -14.13
CA ASP A 96 -5.65 15.67 -15.22
C ASP A 96 -6.88 16.50 -14.86
N TRP A 97 -7.43 16.32 -13.65
CA TRP A 97 -8.56 17.11 -13.15
C TRP A 97 -8.27 18.61 -13.14
N VAL A 98 -7.08 19.04 -12.64
CA VAL A 98 -6.66 20.46 -12.70
C VAL A 98 -6.47 20.91 -14.16
N GLY A 99 -6.02 20.01 -15.03
CA GLY A 99 -5.86 20.25 -16.47
C GLY A 99 -7.17 20.70 -17.15
N ASP A 100 -8.28 20.09 -16.77
CA ASP A 100 -9.61 20.35 -17.30
C ASP A 100 -10.27 21.64 -16.75
N MET A 101 -9.71 22.23 -15.68
CA MET A 101 -10.23 23.46 -15.11
C MET A 101 -9.94 24.70 -15.99
N PRO A 102 -10.81 25.73 -15.92
CA PRO A 102 -10.55 27.01 -16.60
C PRO A 102 -9.18 27.60 -16.25
N PRO A 103 -8.48 28.27 -17.18
CA PRO A 103 -7.11 28.79 -16.98
C PRO A 103 -6.92 29.74 -15.79
N ASN A 104 -7.99 30.44 -15.38
CA ASN A 104 -7.99 31.41 -14.30
C ASN A 104 -8.56 30.85 -12.98
N SER A 105 -8.66 29.55 -12.83
CA SER A 105 -9.08 28.90 -11.59
C SER A 105 -8.09 29.18 -10.46
N ILE A 106 -8.60 29.17 -9.22
CA ILE A 106 -7.76 29.22 -8.01
C ILE A 106 -6.82 28.02 -8.05
N PRO A 107 -5.54 28.18 -7.64
CA PRO A 107 -4.63 27.05 -7.52
C PRO A 107 -5.19 25.96 -6.60
N CYS A 108 -5.05 24.71 -7.02
CA CYS A 108 -5.51 23.54 -6.29
C CYS A 108 -4.37 22.92 -5.47
N ALA A 109 -4.71 22.15 -4.44
CA ALA A 109 -3.72 21.40 -3.67
C ALA A 109 -4.14 19.93 -3.49
N LEU A 110 -3.17 19.05 -3.57
CA LEU A 110 -3.33 17.64 -3.19
C LEU A 110 -2.26 17.28 -2.15
N HIS A 111 -2.73 16.90 -0.97
CA HIS A 111 -1.90 16.40 0.11
C HIS A 111 -2.18 14.92 0.30
N MET A 112 -1.14 14.11 0.44
CA MET A 112 -1.26 12.67 0.63
C MET A 112 -0.26 12.20 1.68
N ILE A 113 -0.75 12.00 2.91
CA ILE A 113 0.09 11.64 4.06
C ILE A 113 -0.19 10.20 4.45
N GLY A 114 0.83 9.35 4.35
CA GLY A 114 0.78 7.93 4.71
C GLY A 114 1.33 7.70 6.11
N GLU A 115 0.58 6.99 6.94
CA GLU A 115 0.97 6.54 8.27
C GLU A 115 1.01 5.01 8.31
N ALA A 116 2.10 4.45 8.90
CA ALA A 116 2.27 3.02 9.04
C ALA A 116 1.70 2.49 10.35
N PHE A 117 0.97 1.38 10.28
CA PHE A 117 0.47 0.62 11.42
C PHE A 117 0.97 -0.83 11.33
N HIS A 118 1.20 -1.45 12.47
CA HIS A 118 1.72 -2.81 12.54
C HIS A 118 0.92 -3.64 13.55
N SER A 119 0.84 -4.94 13.30
CA SER A 119 0.31 -5.91 14.24
C SER A 119 1.17 -7.16 14.21
N GLY A 120 1.39 -7.77 15.37
CA GLY A 120 2.23 -8.95 15.53
C GLY A 120 3.73 -8.66 15.42
N THR A 121 4.48 -9.58 14.86
CA THR A 121 5.94 -9.42 14.72
C THR A 121 6.32 -9.03 13.29
N PRO A 122 7.50 -8.39 13.09
CA PRO A 122 7.94 -8.01 11.74
C PRO A 122 8.05 -9.17 10.73
N ALA A 123 8.18 -10.41 11.22
CA ALA A 123 8.30 -11.60 10.37
C ALA A 123 6.97 -12.31 10.09
N SER A 124 5.92 -12.06 10.90
CA SER A 124 4.68 -12.85 10.84
C SER A 124 3.42 -12.07 11.20
N GLY A 125 3.51 -10.77 11.22
CA GLY A 125 2.38 -9.89 11.52
C GLY A 125 1.74 -9.32 10.26
N THR A 126 1.13 -8.16 10.42
CA THR A 126 0.57 -7.37 9.34
C THR A 126 1.18 -5.98 9.32
N GLN A 127 1.23 -5.38 8.15
CA GLN A 127 1.57 -3.98 7.98
C GLN A 127 0.47 -3.27 7.20
N SER A 128 0.02 -2.14 7.72
CA SER A 128 -0.95 -1.26 7.07
C SER A 128 -0.31 0.08 6.79
N VAL A 129 -0.65 0.70 5.65
CA VAL A 129 -0.36 2.11 5.40
C VAL A 129 -1.68 2.82 5.14
N VAL A 130 -2.01 3.77 6.00
CA VAL A 130 -3.20 4.61 5.90
C VAL A 130 -2.81 5.93 5.27
N PHE A 131 -3.36 6.22 4.12
CA PHE A 131 -3.22 7.51 3.47
C PHE A 131 -4.41 8.41 3.80
N THR A 132 -4.13 9.54 4.43
CA THR A 132 -5.04 10.69 4.51
C THR A 132 -4.80 11.57 3.30
N ILE A 133 -5.82 11.74 2.48
CA ILE A 133 -5.75 12.44 1.19
C ILE A 133 -6.65 13.66 1.25
N GLY A 134 -6.03 14.83 1.31
CA GLY A 134 -6.70 16.13 1.26
C GLY A 134 -6.66 16.71 -0.14
N THR A 135 -7.81 17.07 -0.69
CA THR A 135 -7.92 17.77 -1.98
C THR A 135 -8.56 19.13 -1.77
N ASP A 136 -7.90 20.18 -2.21
CA ASP A 136 -8.38 21.57 -2.19
C ASP A 136 -8.39 22.13 -3.61
N GLY A 137 -9.38 22.98 -3.94
CA GLY A 137 -9.56 23.58 -5.26
C GLY A 137 -10.97 23.41 -5.83
N GLY A 138 -11.84 22.67 -5.13
CA GLY A 138 -13.26 22.59 -5.39
C GLY A 138 -14.04 23.67 -4.63
N VAL A 139 -15.35 23.42 -4.41
CA VAL A 139 -16.22 24.30 -3.61
C VAL A 139 -15.79 24.28 -2.14
N HIS A 140 -15.37 23.11 -1.66
CA HIS A 140 -14.85 22.88 -0.31
C HIS A 140 -13.69 21.89 -0.35
N PRO A 141 -12.73 21.98 0.60
CA PRO A 141 -11.73 20.94 0.77
C PRO A 141 -12.38 19.61 1.13
N VAL A 142 -11.85 18.51 0.57
CA VAL A 142 -12.34 17.15 0.82
C VAL A 142 -11.22 16.29 1.37
N THR A 143 -11.51 15.52 2.42
CA THR A 143 -10.59 14.54 2.99
C THR A 143 -11.10 13.14 2.75
N THR A 144 -10.26 12.29 2.19
CA THR A 144 -10.55 10.87 1.96
C THR A 144 -9.43 9.99 2.49
N TYR A 145 -9.74 8.72 2.71
CA TYR A 145 -8.75 7.72 3.10
C TYR A 145 -8.54 6.69 1.99
N LYS A 146 -7.33 6.18 1.92
CA LYS A 146 -7.00 4.96 1.22
C LYS A 146 -6.03 4.14 2.05
N VAL A 147 -6.32 2.86 2.21
CA VAL A 147 -5.49 1.97 3.03
C VAL A 147 -4.99 0.81 2.20
N LEU A 148 -3.72 0.48 2.41
CA LEU A 148 -3.08 -0.72 1.92
C LEU A 148 -2.73 -1.61 3.12
N ASN A 149 -3.09 -2.89 3.08
CA ASN A 149 -2.81 -3.87 4.13
C ASN A 149 -2.07 -5.07 3.56
N TYR A 150 -1.12 -5.59 4.32
CA TYR A 150 -0.28 -6.70 3.90
C TYR A 150 -0.05 -7.72 5.02
N ASP A 151 -0.18 -8.99 4.69
CA ASP A 151 0.18 -10.12 5.55
C ASP A 151 1.64 -10.47 5.33
N LEU A 152 2.48 -10.21 6.36
CA LEU A 152 3.93 -10.42 6.29
C LEU A 152 4.32 -11.89 6.25
N SER A 153 3.48 -12.77 6.79
CA SER A 153 3.74 -14.22 6.80
C SER A 153 3.37 -14.89 5.49
N LYS A 154 2.25 -14.49 4.90
CA LYS A 154 1.73 -15.07 3.65
C LYS A 154 2.25 -14.34 2.41
N HIS A 155 2.86 -13.14 2.58
CA HIS A 155 3.32 -12.27 1.50
C HIS A 155 2.21 -11.90 0.50
N VAL A 156 1.03 -11.52 1.01
CA VAL A 156 -0.12 -11.14 0.19
C VAL A 156 -0.84 -9.92 0.78
N PRO A 157 -1.53 -9.11 -0.07
CA PRO A 157 -2.40 -8.06 0.43
C PRO A 157 -3.58 -8.63 1.22
N ILE A 158 -4.05 -7.86 2.21
CA ILE A 158 -5.25 -8.16 2.99
C ILE A 158 -6.36 -7.23 2.51
N THR A 159 -7.48 -7.79 2.06
CA THR A 159 -8.73 -7.08 1.72
C THR A 159 -9.76 -7.29 2.83
N PHE A 160 -10.89 -6.56 2.78
CA PHE A 160 -11.98 -6.78 3.73
C PHE A 160 -12.47 -8.24 3.71
N GLU A 161 -12.55 -8.84 2.54
CA GLU A 161 -13.00 -10.23 2.36
C GLU A 161 -12.02 -11.25 2.95
N THR A 162 -10.71 -10.96 2.92
CA THR A 162 -9.67 -11.86 3.45
C THR A 162 -9.29 -11.56 4.90
N LEU A 163 -9.75 -10.42 5.46
CA LEU A 163 -9.60 -10.10 6.87
C LEU A 163 -10.40 -11.04 7.76
N PHE A 164 -11.52 -11.54 7.25
CA PHE A 164 -12.46 -12.37 7.99
C PHE A 164 -12.47 -13.83 7.49
N GLN A 165 -12.80 -14.74 8.39
CA GLN A 165 -12.95 -16.16 8.05
C GLN A 165 -14.11 -16.36 7.06
N PRO A 166 -13.94 -17.24 6.05
CA PRO A 166 -15.01 -17.53 5.10
C PRO A 166 -16.30 -17.98 5.78
N GLY A 167 -17.43 -17.40 5.36
CA GLY A 167 -18.75 -17.74 5.89
C GLY A 167 -19.15 -17.03 7.18
N THR A 168 -18.31 -16.16 7.73
CA THR A 168 -18.68 -15.28 8.83
C THR A 168 -19.48 -14.07 8.33
N LEU A 169 -20.19 -13.41 9.24
CA LEU A 169 -21.03 -12.23 8.96
C LEU A 169 -20.48 -10.99 9.68
N PRO A 170 -19.35 -10.42 9.28
CA PRO A 170 -18.71 -9.33 10.01
C PRO A 170 -19.57 -8.08 10.11
N LEU A 171 -20.44 -7.80 9.14
CA LEU A 171 -21.30 -6.62 9.16
C LEU A 171 -22.32 -6.66 10.31
N GLU A 172 -22.75 -7.84 10.77
CA GLU A 172 -23.64 -7.95 11.94
C GLU A 172 -22.99 -7.43 13.23
N VAL A 173 -21.65 -7.47 13.31
CA VAL A 173 -20.87 -6.94 14.43
C VAL A 173 -20.46 -5.49 14.17
N LEU A 174 -20.01 -5.18 12.97
CA LEU A 174 -19.46 -3.87 12.63
C LEU A 174 -20.53 -2.78 12.56
N ASN A 175 -21.68 -3.04 11.90
CA ASN A 175 -22.72 -2.02 11.70
C ASN A 175 -23.21 -1.41 13.02
N PRO A 176 -23.52 -2.18 14.08
CA PRO A 176 -23.95 -1.61 15.36
C PRO A 176 -22.86 -0.77 16.05
N ILE A 177 -21.57 -1.12 15.87
CA ILE A 177 -20.45 -0.36 16.45
C ILE A 177 -20.31 0.97 15.72
N VAL A 178 -20.24 0.95 14.40
CA VAL A 178 -20.12 2.14 13.58
C VAL A 178 -21.33 3.05 13.76
N GLN A 179 -22.54 2.50 13.83
CA GLN A 179 -23.75 3.29 14.07
C GLN A 179 -23.69 4.07 15.39
N ARG A 180 -23.18 3.45 16.46
CA ARG A 180 -22.98 4.15 17.74
C ARG A 180 -22.04 5.34 17.62
N GLU A 181 -20.96 5.21 16.83
CA GLU A 181 -20.02 6.32 16.63
C GLU A 181 -20.62 7.43 15.77
N LEU A 182 -21.43 7.07 14.77
CA LEU A 182 -22.20 8.03 13.97
C LEU A 182 -23.21 8.80 14.85
N ASP A 183 -23.95 8.10 15.72
CA ASP A 183 -24.94 8.70 16.61
C ASP A 183 -24.30 9.71 17.59
N LYS A 184 -23.09 9.40 18.11
CA LYS A 184 -22.33 10.33 18.98
C LYS A 184 -21.98 11.63 18.28
N ARG A 185 -21.81 11.62 16.95
CA ARG A 185 -21.52 12.80 16.13
C ARG A 185 -22.79 13.53 15.65
N GLY A 186 -23.96 13.08 16.06
CA GLY A 186 -25.24 13.69 15.68
C GLY A 186 -25.63 13.43 14.23
N ALA A 187 -25.10 12.40 13.62
CA ALA A 187 -25.36 12.00 12.25
C ALA A 187 -26.74 11.35 12.10
N THR A 188 -27.79 12.12 12.27
CA THR A 188 -29.16 11.66 12.05
C THR A 188 -29.55 11.83 10.58
N GLY A 189 -29.84 10.72 9.89
CA GLY A 189 -30.42 10.72 8.54
C GLY A 189 -29.45 10.56 7.37
N SER A 190 -28.23 10.14 7.63
CA SER A 190 -27.29 9.72 6.60
C SER A 190 -27.60 8.30 6.08
N LEU A 191 -26.86 7.87 5.05
CA LEU A 191 -27.01 6.56 4.41
C LEU A 191 -27.06 5.43 5.46
N SER A 192 -27.93 4.45 5.26
CA SER A 192 -27.95 3.24 6.07
C SER A 192 -26.67 2.44 5.82
N LEU A 193 -25.99 2.00 6.88
CA LEU A 193 -24.83 1.11 6.78
C LEU A 193 -25.18 -0.21 6.08
N ASP A 194 -26.43 -0.68 6.25
CA ASP A 194 -26.90 -1.89 5.60
C ASP A 194 -26.99 -1.72 4.07
N ASP A 195 -27.30 -0.51 3.57
CA ASP A 195 -27.35 -0.20 2.14
C ASP A 195 -25.94 -0.14 1.52
N LEU A 196 -24.93 0.24 2.30
CA LEU A 196 -23.55 0.35 1.83
C LEU A 196 -22.82 -1.00 1.80
N GLY A 197 -23.20 -1.93 2.65
CA GLY A 197 -22.60 -3.25 2.74
C GLY A 197 -21.08 -3.22 2.98
N ALA A 198 -20.38 -4.25 2.54
CA ALA A 198 -18.95 -4.39 2.69
C ALA A 198 -18.12 -3.28 2.00
N ASN A 199 -18.70 -2.58 1.02
CA ASN A 199 -18.01 -1.50 0.31
C ASN A 199 -17.64 -0.32 1.23
N ALA A 200 -18.42 -0.08 2.29
CA ALA A 200 -18.11 0.97 3.27
C ALA A 200 -16.84 0.69 4.08
N TYR A 201 -16.44 -0.56 4.21
CA TYR A 201 -15.41 -1.05 5.13
C TYR A 201 -14.07 -1.37 4.46
N GLN A 202 -13.85 -0.92 3.22
CA GLN A 202 -12.64 -1.26 2.45
C GLN A 202 -11.38 -0.57 2.97
N ASN A 203 -11.49 0.54 3.69
CA ASN A 203 -10.36 1.23 4.27
C ASN A 203 -10.25 0.89 5.76
N PHE A 204 -9.28 0.08 6.13
CA PHE A 204 -9.03 -0.30 7.51
C PHE A 204 -7.53 -0.51 7.77
N ALA A 205 -7.08 -0.27 9.01
CA ALA A 205 -5.75 -0.64 9.49
C ALA A 205 -5.85 -1.69 10.58
N ILE A 206 -4.80 -2.50 10.72
CA ILE A 206 -4.73 -3.58 11.69
C ILE A 206 -3.62 -3.26 12.70
N THR A 207 -3.98 -3.19 13.98
CA THR A 207 -3.06 -3.04 15.11
C THR A 207 -3.10 -4.28 16.00
N ASP A 208 -2.28 -4.35 17.04
CA ASP A 208 -2.32 -5.46 18.00
C ASP A 208 -3.66 -5.53 18.74
N ASP A 209 -4.26 -4.37 19.04
CA ASP A 209 -5.43 -4.26 19.90
C ASP A 209 -6.73 -4.09 19.13
N ALA A 210 -6.70 -3.54 17.92
CA ALA A 210 -7.88 -3.13 17.17
C ALA A 210 -7.76 -3.32 15.66
N VAL A 211 -8.92 -3.28 15.00
CA VAL A 211 -9.07 -2.94 13.57
C VAL A 211 -9.70 -1.56 13.50
N ILE A 212 -9.03 -0.63 12.84
CA ILE A 212 -9.49 0.76 12.72
C ILE A 212 -10.07 0.94 11.33
N PHE A 213 -11.36 1.28 11.25
CA PHE A 213 -12.04 1.53 9.98
C PHE A 213 -12.10 3.03 9.69
N TYR A 214 -11.81 3.39 8.45
CA TYR A 214 -11.73 4.77 7.96
C TYR A 214 -12.81 5.03 6.94
N PHE A 215 -13.64 6.05 7.21
CA PHE A 215 -14.75 6.44 6.35
C PHE A 215 -14.48 7.83 5.76
N ASN A 216 -14.58 7.93 4.46
CA ASN A 216 -14.33 9.17 3.73
C ASN A 216 -15.34 10.25 4.12
N GLN A 217 -14.90 11.50 4.06
CA GLN A 217 -15.80 12.64 4.05
C GLN A 217 -16.81 12.48 2.91
N ASP A 218 -18.06 12.83 3.15
CA ASP A 218 -19.20 12.61 2.25
C ASP A 218 -19.55 11.11 2.01
N GLY A 219 -18.93 10.19 2.74
CA GLY A 219 -19.26 8.77 2.69
C GLY A 219 -20.46 8.40 3.54
N LEU A 220 -20.33 8.47 4.88
CA LEU A 220 -21.40 8.14 5.85
C LEU A 220 -22.03 9.38 6.47
N LEU A 221 -21.29 10.47 6.53
CA LEU A 221 -21.68 11.71 7.20
C LEU A 221 -21.87 12.83 6.17
N ALA A 222 -22.62 13.86 6.57
CA ALA A 222 -22.64 15.10 5.81
C ALA A 222 -21.24 15.72 5.76
N HIS A 223 -20.98 16.52 4.73
CA HIS A 223 -19.68 17.13 4.46
C HIS A 223 -19.07 17.86 5.67
N GLU A 224 -19.90 18.58 6.41
CA GLU A 224 -19.48 19.38 7.58
C GLU A 224 -18.97 18.53 8.75
N SER A 225 -19.30 17.24 8.78
CA SER A 225 -18.89 16.34 9.86
C SER A 225 -17.46 15.81 9.69
N GLY A 226 -16.88 16.00 8.50
CA GLY A 226 -15.54 15.50 8.16
C GLY A 226 -15.47 13.98 8.01
N PRO A 227 -14.26 13.43 7.85
CA PRO A 227 -14.05 11.99 7.80
C PRO A 227 -14.23 11.35 9.19
N LEU A 228 -14.48 10.04 9.23
CA LEU A 228 -14.70 9.27 10.46
C LEU A 228 -13.70 8.13 10.57
N GLU A 229 -13.17 7.95 11.78
CA GLU A 229 -12.39 6.79 12.18
C GLU A 229 -13.13 6.04 13.28
N VAL A 230 -13.23 4.72 13.15
CA VAL A 230 -13.87 3.86 14.14
C VAL A 230 -12.93 2.73 14.51
N GLU A 231 -12.49 2.76 15.75
CA GLU A 231 -11.64 1.73 16.33
C GLU A 231 -12.53 0.60 16.89
N VAL A 232 -12.34 -0.63 16.37
CA VAL A 232 -13.05 -1.81 16.81
C VAL A 232 -12.05 -2.75 17.51
N PRO A 233 -12.19 -2.98 18.83
CA PRO A 233 -11.29 -3.88 19.55
C PRO A 233 -11.26 -5.27 18.92
N ARG A 234 -10.06 -5.84 18.74
CA ARG A 234 -9.91 -7.20 18.18
C ARG A 234 -10.67 -8.26 18.99
N THR A 235 -10.88 -8.03 20.27
CA THR A 235 -11.68 -8.92 21.13
C THR A 235 -13.13 -9.04 20.68
N GLU A 236 -13.71 -7.97 20.09
CA GLU A 236 -15.07 -8.00 19.54
C GLU A 236 -15.12 -8.76 18.19
N LEU A 237 -13.98 -8.86 17.50
CA LEU A 237 -13.84 -9.53 16.21
C LEU A 237 -13.18 -10.91 16.31
N ALA A 238 -12.81 -11.38 17.51
CA ALA A 238 -11.93 -12.55 17.71
C ALA A 238 -12.43 -13.84 17.06
N THR A 239 -13.74 -14.04 16.94
CA THR A 239 -14.34 -15.20 16.30
C THR A 239 -14.55 -15.07 14.79
N LEU A 240 -14.27 -13.89 14.24
CA LEU A 240 -14.50 -13.54 12.84
C LEU A 240 -13.19 -13.40 12.06
N LEU A 241 -12.10 -12.94 12.70
CA LEU A 241 -10.81 -12.71 12.05
C LEU A 241 -10.18 -14.03 11.52
N ALA A 242 -9.51 -13.95 10.33
CA ALA A 242 -8.86 -15.05 9.64
C ALA A 242 -7.45 -15.37 10.21
#